data_0a50af3532814dd1d9896539b26bab01
#
_entry.id   0a50af3532814dd1d9896539b26bab01
#
_cell.length_a   1.000
_cell.length_b   1.000
_cell.length_c   1.000
_cell.angle_alpha   90.00
_cell.angle_beta   90.00
_cell.angle_gamma   90.00
#
_symmetry.space_group_name_H-M   'P 1'
#
loop_
_entity.id
_entity.type
_entity.pdbx_description
1 polymer ?
#
loop_
_entity_poly.entity_id
_entity_poly.type
_entity_poly.pdbx_seq_one_letter_code
_entity_poly.pdbx_strand_id
1 'polypeptide(L)'
;MEQDYFQQSNMAHRLPDGRSMPRRLSNDAQDKRSFENFYPIHFRDRRFWIPLSVIVISLNIIWWRLPLLHTQSLQGSITWQIAPLFCYTIAIAVGMALMMTQNFRSLISYIFFAVGSLFTFSSLIQSRHEIFVLLLLLCVFLVIVQQLWLGLQNILGLILLAVLATFTVPIAIFYVQNNFVTEKFILQLLPMFFSFIFYFNPILMPNPDGRKLSILTLGLFWVVLFSHHVGVSTIFVVLFSLLAFVLQFMKAK
;
A
#
# COMPACT_ATOMS: atom_id res chain seq x y z
N MET A 1 10.52 -5.86 36.02
CA MET A 1 10.87 -5.30 34.70
C MET A 1 9.96 -4.14 34.27
N GLU A 2 8.66 -4.12 34.54
CA GLU A 2 7.78 -2.98 34.19
C GLU A 2 8.04 -1.71 35.02
N GLN A 3 8.45 -1.81 36.25
CA GLN A 3 8.73 -0.65 37.11
C GLN A 3 9.97 0.14 36.70
N ASP A 4 10.96 -0.50 36.07
CA ASP A 4 12.17 0.18 35.63
C ASP A 4 11.95 1.08 34.41
N TYR A 5 11.01 0.71 33.51
CA TYR A 5 10.62 1.54 32.38
C TYR A 5 9.88 2.82 32.79
N PHE A 6 9.05 2.75 33.84
CA PHE A 6 8.35 3.93 34.38
C PHE A 6 9.31 4.89 35.08
N GLN A 7 10.36 4.39 35.74
CA GLN A 7 11.37 5.25 36.35
C GLN A 7 12.29 5.92 35.33
N GLN A 8 12.69 5.21 34.26
CA GLN A 8 13.49 5.82 33.19
C GLN A 8 12.71 6.88 32.41
N SER A 9 11.43 6.69 32.16
CA SER A 9 10.56 7.68 31.54
C SER A 9 10.45 8.97 32.35
N ASN A 10 10.37 8.85 33.67
CA ASN A 10 10.27 10.01 34.56
C ASN A 10 11.61 10.75 34.75
N MET A 11 12.76 10.07 34.60
CA MET A 11 14.07 10.75 34.68
C MET A 11 14.38 11.57 33.42
N ALA A 12 13.88 11.15 32.26
CA ALA A 12 14.12 11.87 31.00
C ALA A 12 13.41 13.24 30.92
N HIS A 13 12.47 13.52 31.80
CA HIS A 13 11.70 14.77 31.85
C HIS A 13 12.15 15.76 32.93
N ARG A 14 13.22 15.48 33.66
CA ARG A 14 13.76 16.38 34.67
C ARG A 14 14.92 17.22 34.09
N LEU A 15 14.86 18.55 34.31
CA LEU A 15 15.99 19.41 34.06
C LEU A 15 17.15 19.10 35.01
N PRO A 16 18.42 19.43 34.66
CA PRO A 16 19.59 19.14 35.50
C PRO A 16 19.49 19.76 36.91
N ASP A 17 18.64 20.76 37.08
CA ASP A 17 18.37 21.47 38.37
C ASP A 17 17.25 20.80 39.21
N GLY A 18 16.75 19.63 38.80
CA GLY A 18 15.72 18.86 39.51
C GLY A 18 14.30 19.38 39.37
N ARG A 19 14.07 20.45 38.55
CA ARG A 19 12.73 20.99 38.28
C ARG A 19 12.07 20.19 37.14
N SER A 20 10.76 19.93 37.29
CA SER A 20 9.98 19.31 36.20
C SER A 20 9.83 20.29 35.05
N MET A 21 10.10 19.82 33.82
CA MET A 21 9.85 20.64 32.63
C MET A 21 8.38 21.06 32.53
N PRO A 22 8.08 22.31 32.20
CA PRO A 22 6.71 22.71 31.90
C PRO A 22 6.13 21.85 30.81
N ARG A 23 4.90 21.35 31.00
CA ARG A 23 4.21 20.42 30.09
C ARG A 23 4.17 20.88 28.62
N ARG A 24 4.14 22.19 28.38
CA ARG A 24 4.21 22.79 27.02
C ARG A 24 5.57 22.59 26.35
N LEU A 25 6.67 22.79 27.05
CA LEU A 25 8.02 22.58 26.53
C LEU A 25 8.31 21.11 26.24
N SER A 26 7.73 20.19 27.02
CA SER A 26 7.81 18.75 26.78
C SER A 26 7.07 18.35 25.49
N ASN A 27 5.90 18.92 25.24
CA ASN A 27 5.12 18.62 24.02
C ASN A 27 5.80 19.22 22.78
N ASP A 28 6.32 20.45 22.85
CA ASP A 28 7.04 21.08 21.73
C ASP A 28 8.37 20.38 21.40
N ALA A 29 9.05 19.84 22.41
CA ALA A 29 10.26 19.04 22.22
C ALA A 29 9.95 17.64 21.65
N GLN A 30 8.80 17.07 22.04
CA GLN A 30 8.32 15.80 21.54
C GLN A 30 7.81 15.93 20.10
N ASP A 31 7.16 17.03 19.77
CA ASP A 31 6.71 17.36 18.41
C ASP A 31 7.90 17.65 17.48
N LYS A 32 8.90 18.41 17.93
CA LYS A 32 10.15 18.57 17.17
C LYS A 32 10.89 17.26 16.93
N ARG A 33 10.98 16.37 17.91
CA ARG A 33 11.58 15.04 17.73
C ARG A 33 10.76 14.15 16.77
N SER A 34 9.45 14.34 16.68
CA SER A 34 8.61 13.63 15.71
C SER A 34 8.87 14.10 14.28
N PHE A 35 9.25 15.37 14.07
CA PHE A 35 9.68 15.89 12.76
C PHE A 35 11.13 15.52 12.41
N GLU A 36 12.03 15.41 13.37
CA GLU A 36 13.43 15.02 13.13
C GLU A 36 13.61 13.52 12.87
N ASN A 37 12.65 12.68 13.24
CA ASN A 37 12.66 11.25 12.99
C ASN A 37 12.16 10.86 11.59
N PHE A 38 12.16 11.76 10.60
CA PHE A 38 12.16 11.36 9.21
C PHE A 38 13.48 10.63 8.94
N TYR A 39 13.42 9.31 8.82
CA TYR A 39 14.58 8.50 8.49
C TYR A 39 15.27 9.09 7.26
N PRO A 40 16.53 9.57 7.38
CA PRO A 40 17.27 10.02 6.22
C PRO A 40 17.33 8.82 5.26
N ILE A 41 16.75 8.99 4.07
CA ILE A 41 16.79 7.95 3.06
C ILE A 41 18.24 7.79 2.65
N HIS A 42 18.89 6.72 3.10
CA HIS A 42 20.21 6.37 2.64
C HIS A 42 20.09 5.79 1.22
N PHE A 43 19.92 6.67 0.24
CA PHE A 43 19.83 6.33 -1.19
C PHE A 43 21.02 5.48 -1.68
N ARG A 44 22.11 5.45 -0.95
CA ARG A 44 23.32 4.68 -1.28
C ARG A 44 23.26 3.22 -0.83
N ASP A 45 22.27 2.81 -0.02
CA ASP A 45 22.20 1.46 0.50
C ASP A 45 21.42 0.53 -0.46
N ARG A 46 22.09 -0.52 -0.98
CA ARG A 46 21.47 -1.55 -1.81
C ARG A 46 20.30 -2.25 -1.11
N ARG A 47 20.35 -2.35 0.21
CA ARG A 47 19.30 -2.96 1.04
C ARG A 47 17.96 -2.21 0.96
N PHE A 48 17.98 -0.94 0.60
CA PHE A 48 16.78 -0.14 0.39
C PHE A 48 16.21 -0.35 -1.02
N TRP A 49 17.05 -0.37 -2.05
CA TRP A 49 16.61 -0.42 -3.45
C TRP A 49 16.05 -1.78 -3.86
N ILE A 50 16.57 -2.89 -3.30
CA ILE A 50 16.12 -4.24 -3.65
C ILE A 50 14.62 -4.43 -3.29
N PRO A 51 14.17 -4.25 -2.02
CA PRO A 51 12.76 -4.43 -1.68
C PRO A 51 11.86 -3.41 -2.39
N LEU A 52 12.31 -2.17 -2.55
CA LEU A 52 11.56 -1.15 -3.29
C LEU A 52 11.31 -1.56 -4.74
N SER A 53 12.36 -2.00 -5.45
CA SER A 53 12.22 -2.46 -6.84
C SER A 53 11.32 -3.68 -6.96
N VAL A 54 11.44 -4.64 -6.04
CA VAL A 54 10.60 -5.85 -6.03
C VAL A 54 9.13 -5.46 -5.84
N ILE A 55 8.80 -4.55 -4.92
CA ILE A 55 7.42 -4.09 -4.70
C ILE A 55 6.89 -3.39 -5.94
N VAL A 56 7.64 -2.45 -6.53
CA VAL A 56 7.23 -1.69 -7.72
C VAL A 56 6.96 -2.62 -8.90
N ILE A 57 7.86 -3.54 -9.18
CA ILE A 57 7.72 -4.50 -10.29
C ILE A 57 6.53 -5.42 -10.03
N SER A 58 6.39 -5.97 -8.82
CA SER A 58 5.29 -6.86 -8.46
C SER A 58 3.93 -6.18 -8.58
N LEU A 59 3.78 -4.94 -8.09
CA LEU A 59 2.53 -4.18 -8.20
C LEU A 59 2.16 -3.93 -9.67
N ASN A 60 3.13 -3.51 -10.50
CA ASN A 60 2.86 -3.27 -11.92
C ASN A 60 2.48 -4.57 -12.63
N ILE A 61 3.20 -5.69 -12.40
CA ILE A 61 2.85 -6.98 -13.00
C ILE A 61 1.43 -7.38 -12.62
N ILE A 62 1.07 -7.28 -11.33
CA ILE A 62 -0.26 -7.66 -10.82
C ILE A 62 -1.34 -6.78 -11.45
N TRP A 63 -1.15 -5.47 -11.51
CA TRP A 63 -2.13 -4.53 -12.06
C TRP A 63 -2.36 -4.69 -13.56
N TRP A 64 -1.30 -4.99 -14.33
CA TRP A 64 -1.37 -5.07 -15.79
C TRP A 64 -1.73 -6.45 -16.32
N ARG A 65 -1.30 -7.53 -15.65
CA ARG A 65 -1.47 -8.90 -16.16
C ARG A 65 -2.93 -9.27 -16.39
N LEU A 66 -3.79 -9.04 -15.42
CA LEU A 66 -5.18 -9.49 -15.47
C LEU A 66 -6.01 -8.72 -16.51
N PRO A 67 -5.96 -7.38 -16.57
CA PRO A 67 -6.64 -6.62 -17.63
C PRO A 67 -6.16 -6.99 -19.03
N LEU A 68 -4.84 -7.18 -19.21
CA LEU A 68 -4.27 -7.56 -20.52
C LEU A 68 -4.74 -8.94 -20.99
N LEU A 69 -4.70 -9.94 -20.12
CA LEU A 69 -5.19 -11.29 -20.44
C LEU A 69 -6.67 -11.28 -20.79
N HIS A 70 -7.47 -10.50 -20.07
CA HIS A 70 -8.91 -10.41 -20.34
C HIS A 70 -9.23 -9.65 -21.62
N THR A 71 -8.51 -8.58 -21.92
CA THR A 71 -8.62 -7.85 -23.19
C THR A 71 -8.23 -8.75 -24.38
N GLN A 72 -7.16 -9.53 -24.27
CA GLN A 72 -6.76 -10.49 -25.31
C GLN A 72 -7.85 -11.56 -25.55
N SER A 73 -8.49 -12.04 -24.50
CA SER A 73 -9.60 -12.99 -24.62
C SER A 73 -10.81 -12.42 -25.36
N LEU A 74 -10.96 -11.10 -25.38
CA LEU A 74 -12.00 -10.37 -26.11
C LEU A 74 -11.54 -9.89 -27.51
N GLN A 75 -10.39 -10.39 -27.98
CA GLN A 75 -9.76 -9.97 -29.26
C GLN A 75 -9.45 -8.47 -29.34
N GLY A 76 -9.30 -7.80 -28.20
CA GLY A 76 -8.90 -6.39 -28.12
C GLY A 76 -7.42 -6.19 -28.45
N SER A 77 -7.07 -5.06 -29.08
CA SER A 77 -5.70 -4.66 -29.35
C SER A 77 -5.20 -3.65 -28.32
N ILE A 78 -3.95 -3.83 -27.89
CA ILE A 78 -3.29 -2.88 -27.00
C ILE A 78 -2.78 -1.72 -27.84
N THR A 79 -3.23 -0.49 -27.56
CA THR A 79 -2.79 0.72 -28.25
C THR A 79 -1.79 1.51 -27.40
N TRP A 80 -0.84 2.20 -28.04
CA TRP A 80 0.13 3.08 -27.37
C TRP A 80 -0.52 4.29 -26.65
N GLN A 81 -1.78 4.55 -26.89
CA GLN A 81 -2.56 5.57 -26.19
C GLN A 81 -2.62 5.36 -24.66
N ILE A 82 -2.23 4.17 -24.18
CA ILE A 82 -2.20 3.80 -22.76
C ILE A 82 -0.97 4.36 -22.02
N ALA A 83 0.00 4.96 -22.71
CA ALA A 83 1.24 5.46 -22.10
C ALA A 83 1.02 6.34 -20.83
N PRO A 84 0.07 7.30 -20.79
CA PRO A 84 -0.17 8.09 -19.58
C PRO A 84 -0.61 7.22 -18.39
N LEU A 85 -1.42 6.20 -18.63
CA LEU A 85 -1.88 5.28 -17.59
C LEU A 85 -0.73 4.39 -17.09
N PHE A 86 0.19 3.99 -17.98
CA PHE A 86 1.39 3.26 -17.59
C PHE A 86 2.33 4.12 -16.71
N CYS A 87 2.56 5.40 -17.08
CA CYS A 87 3.31 6.32 -16.24
C CYS A 87 2.65 6.55 -14.89
N TYR A 88 1.32 6.67 -14.86
CA TYR A 88 0.54 6.74 -13.63
C TYR A 88 0.80 5.53 -12.73
N THR A 89 0.67 4.30 -13.27
CA THR A 89 0.85 3.08 -12.48
C THR A 89 2.25 2.95 -11.91
N ILE A 90 3.29 3.33 -12.68
CA ILE A 90 4.67 3.36 -12.17
C ILE A 90 4.81 4.37 -11.03
N ALA A 91 4.32 5.61 -11.21
CA ALA A 91 4.40 6.64 -10.19
C ALA A 91 3.71 6.20 -8.88
N ILE A 92 2.49 5.68 -8.98
CA ILE A 92 1.74 5.19 -7.81
C ILE A 92 2.44 3.98 -7.18
N ALA A 93 2.95 3.02 -7.96
CA ALA A 93 3.67 1.87 -7.43
C ALA A 93 4.94 2.28 -6.67
N VAL A 94 5.71 3.24 -7.19
CA VAL A 94 6.88 3.80 -6.50
C VAL A 94 6.47 4.51 -5.22
N GLY A 95 5.45 5.36 -5.27
CA GLY A 95 4.92 6.05 -4.10
C GLY A 95 4.45 5.08 -3.01
N MET A 96 3.70 4.03 -3.38
CA MET A 96 3.25 2.98 -2.46
C MET A 96 4.43 2.17 -1.89
N ALA A 97 5.42 1.81 -2.71
CA ALA A 97 6.60 1.10 -2.26
C ALA A 97 7.41 1.93 -1.24
N LEU A 98 7.59 3.23 -1.50
CA LEU A 98 8.23 4.15 -0.56
C LEU A 98 7.44 4.29 0.74
N MET A 99 6.12 4.42 0.64
CA MET A 99 5.23 4.48 1.79
C MET A 99 5.36 3.22 2.67
N MET A 100 5.37 2.03 2.05
CA MET A 100 5.48 0.75 2.76
C MET A 100 6.86 0.55 3.40
N THR A 101 7.93 0.88 2.69
CA THR A 101 9.30 0.70 3.20
C THR A 101 9.63 1.66 4.33
N GLN A 102 8.93 2.80 4.43
CA GLN A 102 9.14 3.84 5.44
C GLN A 102 8.02 3.91 6.49
N ASN A 103 7.21 2.86 6.63
CA ASN A 103 6.12 2.79 7.61
C ASN A 103 5.20 4.03 7.60
N PHE A 104 4.73 4.45 6.42
CA PHE A 104 3.84 5.60 6.21
C PHE A 104 4.43 6.98 6.59
N ARG A 105 5.75 7.13 6.65
CA ARG A 105 6.43 8.39 7.00
C ARG A 105 7.30 8.94 5.87
N SER A 106 6.96 8.68 4.62
CA SER A 106 7.75 9.09 3.47
C SER A 106 7.26 10.42 2.90
N LEU A 107 8.04 11.49 3.03
CA LEU A 107 7.77 12.75 2.30
C LEU A 107 7.90 12.59 0.79
N ILE A 108 8.82 11.74 0.34
CA ILE A 108 9.06 11.53 -1.10
C ILE A 108 7.88 10.83 -1.77
N SER A 109 7.15 9.97 -1.06
CA SER A 109 5.96 9.31 -1.60
C SER A 109 4.89 10.31 -2.05
N TYR A 110 4.75 11.46 -1.35
CA TYR A 110 3.81 12.52 -1.75
C TYR A 110 4.14 13.10 -3.12
N ILE A 111 5.44 13.25 -3.45
CA ILE A 111 5.88 13.74 -4.76
C ILE A 111 5.43 12.75 -5.84
N PHE A 112 5.59 11.45 -5.62
CA PHE A 112 5.16 10.43 -6.58
C PHE A 112 3.63 10.37 -6.72
N PHE A 113 2.87 10.58 -5.66
CA PHE A 113 1.41 10.68 -5.75
C PHE A 113 0.97 11.94 -6.47
N ALA A 114 1.65 13.07 -6.26
CA ALA A 114 1.41 14.30 -7.02
C ALA A 114 1.75 14.11 -8.51
N VAL A 115 2.89 13.50 -8.83
CA VAL A 115 3.26 13.16 -10.23
C VAL A 115 2.23 12.20 -10.84
N GLY A 116 1.80 11.16 -10.10
CA GLY A 116 0.73 10.27 -10.53
C GLY A 116 -0.55 11.03 -10.83
N SER A 117 -0.97 11.95 -9.96
CA SER A 117 -2.18 12.75 -10.18
C SER A 117 -2.08 13.63 -11.43
N LEU A 118 -0.89 14.14 -11.79
CA LEU A 118 -0.70 14.91 -13.03
C LEU A 118 -0.98 14.07 -14.28
N PHE A 119 -0.63 12.79 -14.29
CA PHE A 119 -0.93 11.93 -15.43
C PHE A 119 -2.43 11.67 -15.61
N THR A 120 -3.25 11.82 -14.58
CA THR A 120 -4.72 11.70 -14.70
C THR A 120 -5.32 12.80 -15.54
N PHE A 121 -4.65 13.97 -15.65
CA PHE A 121 -5.10 15.09 -16.50
C PHE A 121 -4.76 14.91 -17.98
N SER A 122 -4.24 13.75 -18.40
CA SER A 122 -4.06 13.46 -19.83
C SER A 122 -5.41 13.41 -20.56
N SER A 123 -5.43 13.84 -21.82
CA SER A 123 -6.67 13.90 -22.62
C SER A 123 -7.41 12.57 -22.71
N LEU A 124 -6.67 11.46 -22.72
CA LEU A 124 -7.24 10.11 -22.74
C LEU A 124 -8.06 9.80 -21.48
N ILE A 125 -7.53 10.13 -20.31
CA ILE A 125 -8.17 9.84 -19.02
C ILE A 125 -9.26 10.87 -18.75
N GLN A 126 -9.02 12.13 -19.04
CA GLN A 126 -9.95 13.23 -18.82
C GLN A 126 -11.24 13.12 -19.65
N SER A 127 -11.17 12.51 -20.83
CA SER A 127 -12.37 12.22 -21.65
C SER A 127 -13.33 11.22 -21.01
N ARG A 128 -12.92 10.53 -19.93
CA ARG A 128 -13.66 9.49 -19.21
C ARG A 128 -13.75 9.83 -17.74
N HIS A 129 -14.75 10.63 -17.38
CA HIS A 129 -14.90 11.19 -16.03
C HIS A 129 -14.85 10.14 -14.92
N GLU A 130 -15.43 8.94 -15.13
CA GLU A 130 -15.46 7.87 -14.14
C GLU A 130 -14.04 7.39 -13.81
N ILE A 131 -13.21 7.20 -14.83
CA ILE A 131 -11.82 6.74 -14.66
C ILE A 131 -10.98 7.84 -14.03
N PHE A 132 -11.16 9.08 -14.49
CA PHE A 132 -10.47 10.24 -13.91
C PHE A 132 -10.72 10.34 -12.40
N VAL A 133 -11.98 10.30 -11.98
CA VAL A 133 -12.37 10.38 -10.56
C VAL A 133 -11.80 9.20 -9.77
N LEU A 134 -11.88 8.00 -10.33
CA LEU A 134 -11.40 6.78 -9.67
C LEU A 134 -9.88 6.82 -9.42
N LEU A 135 -9.09 7.21 -10.44
CA LEU A 135 -7.64 7.33 -10.33
C LEU A 135 -7.22 8.45 -9.37
N LEU A 136 -7.91 9.60 -9.43
CA LEU A 136 -7.67 10.70 -8.51
C LEU A 136 -7.99 10.32 -7.07
N LEU A 137 -9.10 9.59 -6.85
CA LEU A 137 -9.50 9.11 -5.54
C LEU A 137 -8.43 8.23 -4.90
N LEU A 138 -7.78 7.35 -5.66
CA LEU A 138 -6.65 6.55 -5.16
C LEU A 138 -5.49 7.45 -4.73
N CYS A 139 -5.10 8.46 -5.54
CA CYS A 139 -4.02 9.38 -5.18
C CYS A 139 -4.33 10.14 -3.89
N VAL A 140 -5.54 10.70 -3.79
CA VAL A 140 -6.00 11.45 -2.60
C VAL A 140 -6.02 10.53 -1.37
N PHE A 141 -6.53 9.32 -1.51
CA PHE A 141 -6.58 8.37 -0.41
C PHE A 141 -5.17 7.97 0.08
N LEU A 142 -4.21 7.74 -0.83
CA LEU A 142 -2.83 7.43 -0.48
C LEU A 142 -2.12 8.57 0.26
N VAL A 143 -2.48 9.82 -0.03
CA VAL A 143 -2.03 10.98 0.74
C VAL A 143 -2.67 11.01 2.12
N ILE A 144 -3.98 10.78 2.20
CA ILE A 144 -4.76 10.83 3.43
C ILE A 144 -4.35 9.72 4.41
N VAL A 145 -4.12 8.49 3.93
CA VAL A 145 -3.78 7.35 4.81
C VAL A 145 -2.42 7.51 5.51
N GLN A 146 -1.53 8.35 4.97
CA GLN A 146 -0.26 8.69 5.60
C GLN A 146 -0.40 9.71 6.74
N GLN A 147 -1.54 10.39 6.85
CA GLN A 147 -1.77 11.38 7.90
C GLN A 147 -2.13 10.69 9.22
N LEU A 148 -1.20 10.71 10.17
CA LEU A 148 -1.36 10.07 11.48
C LEU A 148 -2.54 10.60 12.28
N TRP A 149 -2.88 11.90 12.12
CA TRP A 149 -3.96 12.56 12.84
C TRP A 149 -5.37 12.04 12.44
N LEU A 150 -5.51 11.46 11.25
CA LEU A 150 -6.77 10.88 10.78
C LEU A 150 -7.03 9.47 11.33
N GLY A 151 -6.03 8.84 11.94
CA GLY A 151 -6.17 7.53 12.56
C GLY A 151 -6.62 6.42 11.60
N LEU A 152 -6.38 6.59 10.28
CA LEU A 152 -6.76 5.60 9.26
C LEU A 152 -5.87 4.33 9.27
N GLN A 153 -4.89 4.26 10.17
CA GLN A 153 -4.08 3.06 10.38
C GLN A 153 -4.87 2.03 11.22
N ASN A 154 -6.03 1.63 10.73
CA ASN A 154 -6.97 0.70 11.32
C ASN A 154 -7.56 -0.25 10.26
N ILE A 155 -8.46 -1.14 10.66
CA ILE A 155 -9.12 -2.11 9.77
C ILE A 155 -9.86 -1.41 8.63
N LEU A 156 -10.52 -0.29 8.88
CA LEU A 156 -11.27 0.45 7.87
C LEU A 156 -10.33 1.03 6.80
N GLY A 157 -9.23 1.67 7.22
CA GLY A 157 -8.22 2.18 6.29
C GLY A 157 -7.54 1.06 5.49
N LEU A 158 -7.31 -0.11 6.10
CA LEU A 158 -6.79 -1.29 5.42
C LEU A 158 -7.75 -1.77 4.31
N ILE A 159 -9.04 -1.90 4.62
CA ILE A 159 -10.04 -2.33 3.65
C ILE A 159 -10.17 -1.31 2.51
N LEU A 160 -10.25 -0.02 2.82
CA LEU A 160 -10.33 1.04 1.80
C LEU A 160 -9.08 1.06 0.92
N LEU A 161 -7.88 0.93 1.49
CA LEU A 161 -6.63 0.84 0.72
C LEU A 161 -6.64 -0.38 -0.21
N ALA A 162 -7.04 -1.54 0.30
CA ALA A 162 -7.10 -2.76 -0.49
C ALA A 162 -8.13 -2.65 -1.62
N VAL A 163 -9.32 -2.10 -1.35
CA VAL A 163 -10.36 -1.83 -2.38
C VAL A 163 -9.79 -0.92 -3.46
N LEU A 164 -9.27 0.24 -3.09
CA LEU A 164 -8.77 1.21 -4.06
C LEU A 164 -7.58 0.67 -4.84
N ALA A 165 -6.60 0.02 -4.18
CA ALA A 165 -5.44 -0.54 -4.86
C ALA A 165 -5.81 -1.69 -5.81
N THR A 166 -6.85 -2.48 -5.47
CA THR A 166 -7.30 -3.62 -6.28
C THR A 166 -8.13 -3.18 -7.47
N PHE A 167 -9.12 -2.33 -7.24
CA PHE A 167 -10.13 -2.06 -8.27
C PHE A 167 -9.77 -0.86 -9.15
N THR A 168 -9.13 0.20 -8.61
CA THR A 168 -8.88 1.43 -9.36
C THR A 168 -8.03 1.21 -10.60
N VAL A 169 -6.84 0.65 -10.45
CA VAL A 169 -5.88 0.53 -11.55
C VAL A 169 -6.31 -0.51 -12.59
N PRO A 170 -6.65 -1.77 -12.21
CA PRO A 170 -7.08 -2.77 -13.19
C PRO A 170 -8.36 -2.39 -13.94
N ILE A 171 -9.34 -1.78 -13.25
CA ILE A 171 -10.57 -1.32 -13.89
C ILE A 171 -10.27 -0.19 -14.87
N ALA A 172 -9.40 0.76 -14.50
CA ALA A 172 -9.00 1.84 -15.41
C ALA A 172 -8.34 1.30 -16.67
N ILE A 173 -7.40 0.36 -16.53
CA ILE A 173 -6.72 -0.27 -17.67
C ILE A 173 -7.71 -1.00 -18.56
N PHE A 174 -8.59 -1.82 -17.99
CA PHE A 174 -9.56 -2.61 -18.73
C PHE A 174 -10.59 -1.72 -19.44
N TYR A 175 -11.13 -0.72 -18.74
CA TYR A 175 -12.14 0.20 -19.28
C TYR A 175 -11.58 1.09 -20.40
N VAL A 176 -10.34 1.58 -20.27
CA VAL A 176 -9.70 2.36 -21.33
C VAL A 176 -9.58 1.59 -22.64
N GLN A 177 -9.38 0.27 -22.54
CA GLN A 177 -9.23 -0.59 -23.72
C GLN A 177 -10.57 -1.03 -24.31
N ASN A 178 -11.55 -1.34 -23.47
CA ASN A 178 -12.78 -2.03 -23.89
C ASN A 178 -14.03 -1.14 -23.84
N ASN A 179 -14.00 0.03 -23.20
CA ASN A 179 -15.12 0.96 -22.96
C ASN A 179 -16.28 0.39 -22.08
N PHE A 180 -16.08 -0.77 -21.48
CA PHE A 180 -17.03 -1.38 -20.55
C PHE A 180 -16.29 -2.22 -19.52
N VAL A 181 -16.99 -2.60 -18.44
CA VAL A 181 -16.48 -3.49 -17.40
C VAL A 181 -17.42 -4.70 -17.30
N THR A 182 -16.86 -5.90 -17.31
CA THR A 182 -17.64 -7.11 -17.15
C THR A 182 -17.68 -7.58 -15.70
N GLU A 183 -18.78 -8.15 -15.28
CA GLU A 183 -18.92 -8.73 -13.93
C GLU A 183 -17.87 -9.82 -13.68
N LYS A 184 -17.61 -10.67 -14.68
CA LYS A 184 -16.57 -11.70 -14.62
C LYS A 184 -15.18 -11.13 -14.33
N PHE A 185 -14.85 -9.97 -14.91
CA PHE A 185 -13.57 -9.29 -14.64
C PHE A 185 -13.49 -8.83 -13.20
N ILE A 186 -14.56 -8.22 -12.66
CA ILE A 186 -14.60 -7.76 -11.26
C ILE A 186 -14.42 -8.94 -10.31
N LEU A 187 -15.09 -10.06 -10.55
CA LEU A 187 -14.95 -11.26 -9.72
C LEU A 187 -13.52 -11.82 -9.73
N GLN A 188 -12.83 -11.75 -10.87
CA GLN A 188 -11.44 -12.18 -10.98
C GLN A 188 -10.45 -11.30 -10.23
N LEU A 189 -10.84 -10.08 -9.78
CA LEU A 189 -10.04 -9.21 -8.92
C LEU A 189 -10.12 -9.61 -7.44
N LEU A 190 -11.06 -10.45 -7.02
CA LEU A 190 -11.21 -10.84 -5.61
C LEU A 190 -9.97 -11.48 -4.99
N PRO A 191 -9.25 -12.42 -5.63
CA PRO A 191 -8.01 -12.94 -5.07
C PRO A 191 -6.97 -11.87 -4.84
N MET A 192 -6.88 -10.87 -5.73
CA MET A 192 -5.98 -9.73 -5.60
C MET A 192 -6.39 -8.84 -4.42
N PHE A 193 -7.67 -8.59 -4.20
CA PHE A 193 -8.19 -7.86 -3.06
C PHE A 193 -7.77 -8.49 -1.73
N PHE A 194 -8.00 -9.79 -1.55
CA PHE A 194 -7.61 -10.49 -0.33
C PHE A 194 -6.08 -10.56 -0.15
N SER A 195 -5.33 -10.66 -1.26
CA SER A 195 -3.87 -10.59 -1.18
C SER A 195 -3.39 -9.23 -0.68
N PHE A 196 -3.98 -8.11 -1.14
CA PHE A 196 -3.63 -6.78 -0.62
C PHE A 196 -3.97 -6.63 0.86
N ILE A 197 -5.14 -7.09 1.32
CA ILE A 197 -5.46 -7.08 2.74
C ILE A 197 -4.40 -7.84 3.53
N PHE A 198 -4.02 -9.05 3.08
CA PHE A 198 -3.02 -9.87 3.75
C PHE A 198 -1.64 -9.19 3.82
N TYR A 199 -1.15 -8.62 2.70
CA TYR A 199 0.18 -8.01 2.65
C TYR A 199 0.25 -6.62 3.30
N PHE A 200 -0.83 -5.83 3.27
CA PHE A 200 -0.85 -4.50 3.89
C PHE A 200 -1.12 -4.53 5.40
N ASN A 201 -1.76 -5.60 5.88
CA ASN A 201 -2.15 -5.72 7.28
C ASN A 201 -0.98 -5.54 8.27
N PRO A 202 0.18 -6.23 8.14
CA PRO A 202 1.28 -6.09 9.10
C PRO A 202 1.94 -4.72 9.06
N ILE A 203 1.75 -3.96 7.97
CA ILE A 203 2.31 -2.61 7.80
C ILE A 203 1.39 -1.57 8.44
N LEU A 204 0.07 -1.69 8.22
CA LEU A 204 -0.94 -0.78 8.75
C LEU A 204 -1.28 -1.06 10.22
N MET A 205 -1.26 -2.32 10.63
CA MET A 205 -1.65 -2.77 11.95
C MET A 205 -0.56 -3.65 12.58
N PRO A 206 0.55 -3.08 13.08
CA PRO A 206 1.64 -3.86 13.69
C PRO A 206 1.26 -4.45 15.06
N ASN A 207 0.03 -4.27 15.52
CA ASN A 207 -0.51 -4.70 16.81
C ASN A 207 -0.88 -6.20 16.85
N PRO A 208 -1.06 -6.82 18.05
CA PRO A 208 -1.46 -8.22 18.17
C PRO A 208 -2.80 -8.54 17.49
N ASP A 209 -3.73 -7.58 17.42
CA ASP A 209 -4.99 -7.76 16.70
C ASP A 209 -4.80 -7.84 15.18
N GLY A 210 -3.83 -7.08 14.63
CA GLY A 210 -3.42 -7.22 13.23
C GLY A 210 -2.89 -8.61 12.91
N ARG A 211 -2.19 -9.27 13.85
CA ARG A 211 -1.73 -10.67 13.65
C ARG A 211 -2.89 -11.66 13.55
N LYS A 212 -3.90 -11.53 14.40
CA LYS A 212 -5.11 -12.37 14.31
C LYS A 212 -5.82 -12.16 12.98
N LEU A 213 -5.90 -10.90 12.55
CA LEU A 213 -6.45 -10.55 11.25
C LEU A 213 -5.63 -11.13 10.09
N SER A 214 -4.30 -11.20 10.20
CA SER A 214 -3.44 -11.82 9.17
C SER A 214 -3.73 -13.31 8.98
N ILE A 215 -4.03 -14.04 10.06
CA ILE A 215 -4.42 -15.46 9.99
C ILE A 215 -5.76 -15.61 9.26
N LEU A 216 -6.74 -14.79 9.65
CA LEU A 216 -8.07 -14.80 9.03
C LEU A 216 -8.00 -14.44 7.54
N THR A 217 -7.27 -13.39 7.19
CA THR A 217 -7.15 -12.91 5.80
C THR A 217 -6.35 -13.87 4.93
N LEU A 218 -5.35 -14.59 5.49
CA LEU A 218 -4.66 -15.65 4.77
C LEU A 218 -5.61 -16.81 4.44
N GLY A 219 -6.42 -17.24 5.40
CA GLY A 219 -7.42 -18.27 5.19
C GLY A 219 -8.44 -17.88 4.11
N LEU A 220 -8.99 -16.66 4.18
CA LEU A 220 -9.92 -16.13 3.17
C LEU A 220 -9.26 -16.03 1.80
N PHE A 221 -8.01 -15.55 1.75
CA PHE A 221 -7.25 -15.47 0.50
C PHE A 221 -7.11 -16.85 -0.16
N TRP A 222 -6.77 -17.89 0.59
CA TRP A 222 -6.67 -19.25 0.05
C TRP A 222 -8.03 -19.80 -0.42
N VAL A 223 -9.09 -19.61 0.35
CA VAL A 223 -10.44 -20.04 -0.04
C VAL A 223 -10.83 -19.40 -1.39
N VAL A 224 -10.63 -18.10 -1.53
CA VAL A 224 -10.94 -17.38 -2.78
C VAL A 224 -10.02 -17.81 -3.91
N LEU A 225 -8.74 -18.03 -3.65
CA LEU A 225 -7.77 -18.47 -4.64
C LEU A 225 -8.13 -19.86 -5.20
N PHE A 226 -8.48 -20.81 -4.34
CA PHE A 226 -8.89 -22.16 -4.75
C PHE A 226 -10.25 -22.20 -5.45
N SER A 227 -11.15 -21.27 -5.14
CA SER A 227 -12.46 -21.19 -5.82
C SER A 227 -12.36 -20.68 -7.26
N HIS A 228 -11.30 -19.91 -7.60
CA HIS A 228 -11.14 -19.30 -8.93
C HIS A 228 -10.30 -20.15 -9.88
N HIS A 229 -9.19 -20.71 -9.42
CA HIS A 229 -8.30 -21.50 -10.26
C HIS A 229 -7.49 -22.51 -9.44
N VAL A 230 -7.54 -23.77 -9.82
CA VAL A 230 -6.64 -24.81 -9.31
C VAL A 230 -5.63 -25.15 -10.42
N GLY A 231 -4.41 -24.67 -10.29
CA GLY A 231 -3.33 -24.90 -11.25
C GLY A 231 -1.95 -24.83 -10.58
N VAL A 232 -0.91 -25.14 -11.34
CA VAL A 232 0.48 -25.08 -10.83
C VAL A 232 0.83 -23.70 -10.28
N SER A 233 0.35 -22.63 -10.91
CA SER A 233 0.53 -21.26 -10.42
C SER A 233 -0.09 -21.02 -9.05
N THR A 234 -1.21 -21.67 -8.74
CA THR A 234 -1.88 -21.57 -7.42
C THR A 234 -0.99 -22.12 -6.30
N ILE A 235 -0.29 -23.22 -6.57
CA ILE A 235 0.64 -23.84 -5.61
C ILE A 235 1.77 -22.85 -5.26
N PHE A 236 2.36 -22.21 -6.26
CA PHE A 236 3.39 -21.20 -6.03
C PHE A 236 2.88 -20.03 -5.20
N VAL A 237 1.69 -19.49 -5.50
CA VAL A 237 1.08 -18.40 -4.75
C VAL A 237 0.83 -18.79 -3.28
N VAL A 238 0.35 -20.01 -3.02
CA VAL A 238 0.16 -20.55 -1.67
C VAL A 238 1.49 -20.65 -0.94
N LEU A 239 2.52 -21.22 -1.56
CA LEU A 239 3.85 -21.34 -0.96
C LEU A 239 4.47 -19.98 -0.63
N PHE A 240 4.39 -19.00 -1.54
CA PHE A 240 4.89 -17.64 -1.31
C PHE A 240 4.11 -16.92 -0.21
N SER A 241 2.78 -17.07 -0.15
CA SER A 241 1.97 -16.47 0.90
C SER A 241 2.25 -17.10 2.27
N LEU A 242 2.49 -18.41 2.32
CA LEU A 242 2.89 -19.11 3.54
C LEU A 242 4.28 -18.69 4.01
N LEU A 243 5.24 -18.57 3.08
CA LEU A 243 6.58 -18.04 3.40
C LEU A 243 6.51 -16.62 3.94
N ALA A 244 5.73 -15.75 3.30
CA ALA A 244 5.51 -14.38 3.76
C ALA A 244 4.90 -14.33 5.16
N PHE A 245 3.92 -15.19 5.44
CA PHE A 245 3.29 -15.33 6.74
C PHE A 245 4.31 -15.74 7.83
N VAL A 246 5.10 -16.77 7.57
CA VAL A 246 6.16 -17.24 8.50
C VAL A 246 7.16 -16.11 8.78
N LEU A 247 7.61 -15.39 7.74
CA LEU A 247 8.54 -14.27 7.91
C LEU A 247 7.94 -13.10 8.73
N GLN A 248 6.64 -12.82 8.56
CA GLN A 248 5.92 -11.82 9.37
C GLN A 248 5.89 -12.22 10.86
N PHE A 249 5.67 -13.50 11.15
CA PHE A 249 5.67 -14.00 12.54
C PHE A 249 7.07 -14.06 13.17
N MET A 250 8.09 -14.39 12.39
CA MET A 250 9.48 -14.42 12.88
C MET A 250 10.04 -13.04 13.24
N LYS A 251 9.69 -12.01 12.45
CA LYS A 251 10.12 -10.61 12.73
C LYS A 251 9.43 -9.98 13.94
N ALA A 252 8.39 -10.60 14.44
CA ALA A 252 7.56 -10.06 15.51
C ALA A 252 7.97 -10.57 16.91
N LYS A 253 9.10 -11.31 17.04
CA LYS A 253 9.79 -11.62 18.29
C LYS A 253 10.92 -10.62 18.51
#